data_96c6f65d960c7ec11d249c03b2bb1a0c
#
_entry.id   96c6f65d960c7ec11d249c03b2bb1a0c
#
_cell.length_a   1.000
_cell.length_b   1.000
_cell.length_c   1.000
_cell.angle_alpha   90.00
_cell.angle_beta   90.00
_cell.angle_gamma   90.00
#
_symmetry.space_group_name_H-M   'P 1'
#
loop_
_entity.id
_entity.type
_entity.pdbx_description
1 polymer ?
#
loop_
_entity_poly.entity_id
_entity_poly.type
_entity_poly.pdbx_seq_one_letter_code
_entity_poly.pdbx_strand_id
1 'polypeptide(L)'
;MKKLIKWTSLLLAMILTFSFLASCGEETPEEPVHTDFAAEVKLDITSDTLKQQVTVKSYVDGDTTHFYVPEDVMAGGVFKARYLAINTPESTGKIEEWGKAASNFTKEKLTGAVSIILESDDGKWNADSTGGRYLVWVWYQTEEGGEYRNLNIEILQNGLAIASNSANNRYGEICMKAISQAKTEKLHVYSGAKDPNFPYGEAAELTLKELRSHVTEYNGAKVAFEGVVTKNHSNSVYIEEYDPETDLYYGMTVYYGYSLNGTGLEILSVGNRVRIVGTVQYYETGDTYQVSGLEYSPMRPTDPNNIQKLGEGFAPAYRATNAETFLTKKVSIALEDEVKEFDYAELALYTSVEMRDLKVKNVYTTDNEESSQNGAMTITCEVDGKTLTVRTTVLWDENGQKITADLFDNATIDVKGLVDRYNGEYQIKVFSIDDITLH
;
A
#
# COMPACT_ATOMS: atom_id res chain seq x y z
N MET A 1 -65.22 -54.98 -27.01
CA MET A 1 -65.75 -53.79 -26.36
C MET A 1 -65.23 -53.58 -24.93
N LYS A 2 -65.11 -54.57 -24.05
CA LYS A 2 -64.67 -54.39 -22.66
C LYS A 2 -63.21 -54.02 -22.45
N LYS A 3 -62.32 -54.26 -23.39
CA LYS A 3 -60.92 -53.89 -23.31
C LYS A 3 -60.61 -52.40 -23.74
N LEU A 4 -61.47 -51.86 -24.61
CA LEU A 4 -61.29 -50.48 -25.12
C LEU A 4 -61.68 -49.44 -24.05
N ILE A 5 -62.71 -49.76 -23.22
CA ILE A 5 -63.20 -48.90 -22.13
C ILE A 5 -62.18 -48.78 -20.98
N LYS A 6 -61.40 -49.84 -20.71
CA LYS A 6 -60.32 -49.77 -19.69
C LYS A 6 -59.15 -48.88 -20.05
N TRP A 7 -58.82 -48.80 -21.35
CA TRP A 7 -57.69 -47.94 -21.83
C TRP A 7 -58.09 -46.47 -21.90
N THR A 8 -59.34 -46.15 -22.24
CA THR A 8 -59.83 -44.76 -22.25
C THR A 8 -59.98 -44.19 -20.85
N SER A 9 -60.37 -45.01 -19.85
CA SER A 9 -60.42 -44.58 -18.45
C SER A 9 -59.07 -44.38 -17.84
N LEU A 10 -58.04 -45.13 -18.25
CA LEU A 10 -56.68 -44.96 -17.80
C LEU A 10 -56.01 -43.70 -18.41
N LEU A 11 -56.32 -43.40 -19.68
CA LEU A 11 -55.80 -42.18 -20.36
C LEU A 11 -56.43 -40.90 -19.79
N LEU A 12 -57.74 -40.96 -19.44
CA LEU A 12 -58.45 -39.84 -18.82
C LEU A 12 -57.94 -39.55 -17.38
N ALA A 13 -57.62 -40.61 -16.62
CA ALA A 13 -57.02 -40.47 -15.30
C ALA A 13 -55.60 -39.90 -15.35
N MET A 14 -54.81 -40.27 -16.39
CA MET A 14 -53.49 -39.74 -16.60
C MET A 14 -53.47 -38.24 -17.02
N ILE A 15 -54.46 -37.82 -17.82
CA ILE A 15 -54.61 -36.41 -18.21
C ILE A 15 -55.07 -35.53 -17.03
N LEU A 16 -55.92 -36.07 -16.14
CA LEU A 16 -56.36 -35.33 -14.94
C LEU A 16 -55.27 -35.23 -13.86
N THR A 17 -54.36 -36.18 -13.75
CA THR A 17 -53.21 -36.08 -12.82
C THR A 17 -52.11 -35.14 -13.34
N PHE A 18 -51.96 -34.97 -14.67
CA PHE A 18 -51.04 -33.99 -15.24
C PHE A 18 -51.53 -32.55 -15.11
N SER A 19 -52.84 -32.31 -15.02
CA SER A 19 -53.39 -30.96 -14.88
C SER A 19 -53.32 -30.41 -13.44
N PHE A 20 -53.04 -31.25 -12.44
CA PHE A 20 -52.82 -30.80 -11.06
C PHE A 20 -51.36 -30.55 -10.68
N LEU A 21 -50.39 -30.92 -11.54
CA LEU A 21 -48.96 -30.68 -11.33
C LEU A 21 -48.45 -29.40 -12.02
N ALA A 22 -49.30 -28.68 -12.76
CA ALA A 22 -48.94 -27.46 -13.48
C ALA A 22 -49.36 -26.18 -12.73
N SER A 23 -49.70 -26.25 -11.45
CA SER A 23 -50.08 -25.06 -10.66
C SER A 23 -49.32 -24.92 -9.34
N CYS A 24 -48.08 -25.42 -9.27
CA CYS A 24 -47.07 -24.81 -8.45
C CYS A 24 -46.27 -23.88 -9.37
N GLY A 25 -46.68 -22.64 -9.46
CA GLY A 25 -45.75 -21.58 -9.92
C GLY A 25 -44.58 -21.62 -8.96
N GLU A 26 -43.43 -22.11 -9.39
CA GLU A 26 -42.16 -21.68 -8.84
C GLU A 26 -42.17 -20.18 -9.04
N GLU A 27 -42.49 -19.43 -7.97
CA GLU A 27 -42.02 -18.05 -7.89
C GLU A 27 -40.49 -18.17 -8.02
N THR A 28 -39.96 -17.90 -9.19
CA THR A 28 -38.53 -17.59 -9.32
C THR A 28 -38.27 -16.50 -8.30
N PRO A 29 -37.37 -16.73 -7.31
CA PRO A 29 -37.03 -15.67 -6.39
C PRO A 29 -36.65 -14.45 -7.25
N GLU A 30 -37.40 -13.35 -7.13
CA GLU A 30 -36.97 -12.10 -7.75
C GLU A 30 -35.56 -11.85 -7.24
N GLU A 31 -34.60 -11.73 -8.13
CA GLU A 31 -33.25 -11.33 -7.74
C GLU A 31 -33.40 -10.02 -6.97
N PRO A 32 -32.76 -9.90 -5.79
CA PRO A 32 -32.88 -8.68 -4.99
C PRO A 32 -32.49 -7.49 -5.82
N VAL A 33 -33.40 -6.54 -5.95
CA VAL A 33 -33.14 -5.30 -6.71
C VAL A 33 -32.09 -4.51 -5.93
N HIS A 34 -30.89 -4.43 -6.51
CA HIS A 34 -29.80 -3.64 -5.92
C HIS A 34 -30.14 -2.15 -5.97
N THR A 35 -30.34 -1.53 -4.80
CA THR A 35 -30.63 -0.09 -4.67
C THR A 35 -29.33 0.71 -4.63
N ASP A 36 -29.22 1.72 -5.45
CA ASP A 36 -28.09 2.65 -5.43
C ASP A 36 -28.31 3.77 -4.39
N PHE A 37 -28.02 3.47 -3.14
CA PHE A 37 -28.18 4.39 -2.01
C PHE A 37 -27.31 5.65 -2.12
N ALA A 38 -26.15 5.57 -2.78
CA ALA A 38 -25.31 6.73 -3.02
C ALA A 38 -25.96 7.74 -3.97
N ALA A 39 -26.88 7.30 -4.84
CA ALA A 39 -27.66 8.17 -5.71
C ALA A 39 -28.85 8.82 -4.99
N GLU A 40 -29.32 8.27 -3.85
CA GLU A 40 -30.42 8.86 -3.06
C GLU A 40 -29.99 10.10 -2.28
N VAL A 41 -28.68 10.27 -2.02
CA VAL A 41 -28.15 11.42 -1.29
C VAL A 41 -27.60 12.45 -2.27
N LYS A 42 -27.83 13.72 -1.95
CA LYS A 42 -27.35 14.85 -2.76
C LYS A 42 -26.45 15.75 -1.92
N LEU A 43 -25.36 16.20 -2.51
CA LEU A 43 -24.50 17.19 -1.90
C LEU A 43 -25.23 18.52 -1.84
N ASP A 44 -25.57 18.97 -0.63
CA ASP A 44 -26.15 20.29 -0.39
C ASP A 44 -25.03 21.30 -0.10
N ILE A 45 -24.63 22.03 -1.13
CA ILE A 45 -23.59 23.07 -1.02
C ILE A 45 -24.02 24.27 -0.18
N THR A 46 -25.33 24.41 0.16
CA THR A 46 -25.86 25.48 0.97
C THR A 46 -25.99 25.15 2.45
N SER A 47 -25.78 23.89 2.83
CA SER A 47 -25.85 23.46 4.23
C SER A 47 -24.70 24.02 5.07
N ASP A 48 -24.86 23.99 6.39
CA ASP A 48 -23.92 24.55 7.37
C ASP A 48 -22.60 23.73 7.52
N THR A 49 -22.47 22.60 6.81
CA THR A 49 -21.25 21.81 6.81
C THR A 49 -20.12 22.50 6.06
N LEU A 50 -18.88 22.25 6.50
CA LEU A 50 -17.71 22.69 5.74
C LEU A 50 -17.58 21.88 4.47
N LYS A 51 -17.19 22.53 3.38
CA LYS A 51 -16.96 21.91 2.08
C LYS A 51 -15.68 22.44 1.48
N GLN A 52 -14.85 21.53 0.97
CA GLN A 52 -13.58 21.88 0.35
C GLN A 52 -13.39 21.10 -0.95
N GLN A 53 -13.22 21.79 -2.04
CA GLN A 53 -12.78 21.17 -3.30
C GLN A 53 -11.29 20.81 -3.20
N VAL A 54 -10.95 19.60 -3.64
CA VAL A 54 -9.60 19.04 -3.46
C VAL A 54 -9.13 18.29 -4.69
N THR A 55 -7.82 17.99 -4.71
CA THR A 55 -7.22 17.02 -5.63
C THR A 55 -6.47 15.94 -4.85
N VAL A 56 -6.40 14.72 -5.39
CA VAL A 56 -5.73 13.62 -4.72
C VAL A 56 -4.22 13.87 -4.67
N LYS A 57 -3.64 13.69 -3.48
CA LYS A 57 -2.18 13.63 -3.27
C LYS A 57 -1.67 12.20 -3.26
N SER A 58 -2.27 11.34 -2.44
CA SER A 58 -1.90 9.92 -2.34
C SER A 58 -3.04 9.10 -1.76
N TYR A 59 -3.16 7.88 -2.25
CA TYR A 59 -4.05 6.88 -1.69
C TYR A 59 -3.33 6.14 -0.56
N VAL A 60 -4.03 5.85 0.54
CA VAL A 60 -3.49 5.08 1.67
C VAL A 60 -4.13 3.71 1.71
N ASP A 61 -5.46 3.66 1.83
CA ASP A 61 -6.28 2.46 1.76
C ASP A 61 -7.72 2.79 1.31
N GLY A 62 -8.67 1.87 1.52
CA GLY A 62 -10.05 2.05 1.03
C GLY A 62 -10.81 3.20 1.68
N ASP A 63 -10.47 3.61 2.90
CA ASP A 63 -11.16 4.65 3.66
C ASP A 63 -10.26 5.81 4.10
N THR A 64 -9.06 5.89 3.56
CA THR A 64 -8.08 6.92 3.89
C THR A 64 -7.37 7.41 2.62
N THR A 65 -7.47 8.71 2.34
CA THR A 65 -6.80 9.37 1.21
C THR A 65 -6.24 10.71 1.65
N HIS A 66 -5.06 11.05 1.18
CA HIS A 66 -4.50 12.39 1.37
C HIS A 66 -4.83 13.26 0.16
N PHE A 67 -5.22 14.50 0.42
CA PHE A 67 -5.59 15.47 -0.60
C PHE A 67 -4.76 16.74 -0.50
N TYR A 68 -4.56 17.41 -1.62
CA TYR A 68 -4.07 18.78 -1.65
C TYR A 68 -5.22 19.75 -1.36
N VAL A 69 -4.96 20.71 -0.49
CA VAL A 69 -5.86 21.80 -0.13
C VAL A 69 -5.09 23.12 -0.07
N PRO A 70 -5.76 24.28 -0.16
CA PRO A 70 -5.13 25.57 0.13
C PRO A 70 -4.58 25.64 1.57
N GLU A 71 -3.49 26.37 1.79
CA GLU A 71 -2.83 26.49 3.11
C GLU A 71 -3.70 27.21 4.17
N ASP A 72 -4.65 28.04 3.74
CA ASP A 72 -5.64 28.67 4.61
C ASP A 72 -6.71 27.70 5.12
N VAL A 73 -6.87 26.55 4.46
CA VAL A 73 -7.75 25.45 4.91
C VAL A 73 -7.01 24.52 5.85
N MET A 74 -5.74 24.19 5.52
CA MET A 74 -4.90 23.31 6.31
C MET A 74 -3.43 23.70 6.16
N ALA A 75 -2.77 23.97 7.27
CA ALA A 75 -1.35 24.27 7.28
C ALA A 75 -0.55 23.16 6.58
N GLY A 76 0.41 23.54 5.71
CA GLY A 76 1.17 22.59 4.91
C GLY A 76 0.45 22.05 3.68
N GLY A 77 -0.77 22.53 3.36
CA GLY A 77 -1.48 22.25 2.11
C GLY A 77 -1.92 20.80 1.92
N VAL A 78 -1.94 19.99 2.99
CA VAL A 78 -2.30 18.56 2.93
C VAL A 78 -3.39 18.21 3.92
N PHE A 79 -4.48 17.69 3.40
CA PHE A 79 -5.61 17.20 4.19
C PHE A 79 -5.59 15.68 4.23
N LYS A 80 -5.35 15.10 5.40
CA LYS A 80 -5.38 13.64 5.61
C LYS A 80 -6.82 13.24 5.96
N ALA A 81 -7.53 12.73 4.98
CA ALA A 81 -8.94 12.37 5.12
C ALA A 81 -9.10 10.92 5.62
N ARG A 82 -9.89 10.73 6.67
CA ARG A 82 -10.46 9.46 7.10
C ARG A 82 -11.96 9.50 6.80
N TYR A 83 -12.46 8.51 6.10
CA TYR A 83 -13.84 8.52 5.62
C TYR A 83 -14.81 8.18 6.75
N LEU A 84 -15.84 9.01 6.91
CA LEU A 84 -16.90 8.81 7.90
C LEU A 84 -17.73 7.56 7.62
N ALA A 85 -18.28 7.00 8.68
CA ALA A 85 -19.22 5.88 8.67
C ALA A 85 -18.65 4.51 8.27
N ILE A 86 -17.43 4.42 7.81
CA ILE A 86 -16.84 3.21 7.25
C ILE A 86 -15.53 2.81 7.93
N ASN A 87 -15.26 1.51 7.91
CA ASN A 87 -13.95 0.95 8.17
C ASN A 87 -13.70 -0.16 7.15
N THR A 88 -12.84 0.11 6.19
CA THR A 88 -12.42 -0.88 5.20
C THR A 88 -11.41 -1.85 5.82
N PRO A 89 -11.31 -3.09 5.33
CA PRO A 89 -10.18 -3.94 5.66
C PRO A 89 -8.87 -3.29 5.20
N GLU A 90 -7.79 -3.52 5.96
CA GLU A 90 -6.48 -2.94 5.69
C GLU A 90 -5.91 -3.46 4.35
N SER A 91 -5.41 -2.54 3.53
CA SER A 91 -4.72 -2.85 2.27
C SER A 91 -3.21 -2.64 2.35
N THR A 92 -2.72 -2.07 3.46
CA THR A 92 -1.31 -1.80 3.76
C THR A 92 -0.94 -2.32 5.15
N GLY A 93 0.33 -2.57 5.40
CA GLY A 93 0.75 -3.15 6.68
C GLY A 93 0.28 -4.59 6.83
N LYS A 94 -0.63 -4.86 7.76
CA LYS A 94 -1.31 -6.16 7.86
C LYS A 94 -2.47 -6.19 6.86
N ILE A 95 -2.25 -6.83 5.72
CA ILE A 95 -3.27 -6.95 4.68
C ILE A 95 -4.38 -7.87 5.15
N GLU A 96 -5.63 -7.43 4.96
CA GLU A 96 -6.83 -8.18 5.29
C GLU A 96 -7.61 -8.54 4.02
N GLU A 97 -8.42 -9.63 4.13
CA GLU A 97 -9.33 -10.01 3.04
C GLU A 97 -10.20 -8.82 2.61
N TRP A 98 -10.35 -8.62 1.29
CA TRP A 98 -11.09 -7.52 0.68
C TRP A 98 -10.45 -6.12 0.83
N GLY A 99 -9.31 -5.98 1.54
CA GLY A 99 -8.61 -4.70 1.70
C GLY A 99 -8.15 -4.14 0.36
N LYS A 100 -7.54 -4.98 -0.48
CA LYS A 100 -7.11 -4.57 -1.84
C LYS A 100 -8.30 -4.20 -2.72
N ALA A 101 -9.42 -4.91 -2.61
CA ALA A 101 -10.64 -4.60 -3.35
C ALA A 101 -11.20 -3.23 -2.94
N ALA A 102 -11.27 -2.92 -1.64
CA ALA A 102 -11.72 -1.63 -1.13
C ALA A 102 -10.80 -0.47 -1.59
N SER A 103 -9.48 -0.66 -1.47
CA SER A 103 -8.49 0.33 -1.90
C SER A 103 -8.56 0.61 -3.41
N ASN A 104 -8.65 -0.44 -4.24
CA ASN A 104 -8.79 -0.30 -5.69
C ASN A 104 -10.08 0.41 -6.07
N PHE A 105 -11.19 0.12 -5.39
CA PHE A 105 -12.48 0.78 -5.62
C PHE A 105 -12.38 2.28 -5.37
N THR A 106 -11.85 2.68 -4.23
CA THR A 106 -11.62 4.10 -3.89
C THR A 106 -10.72 4.77 -4.93
N LYS A 107 -9.62 4.13 -5.29
CA LYS A 107 -8.68 4.66 -6.29
C LYS A 107 -9.33 4.81 -7.66
N GLU A 108 -10.09 3.83 -8.13
CA GLU A 108 -10.82 3.89 -9.41
C GLU A 108 -11.78 5.09 -9.46
N LYS A 109 -12.62 5.24 -8.41
CA LYS A 109 -13.61 6.32 -8.35
C LYS A 109 -12.96 7.70 -8.34
N LEU A 110 -11.92 7.89 -7.53
CA LEU A 110 -11.27 9.20 -7.40
C LEU A 110 -10.34 9.53 -8.58
N THR A 111 -9.72 8.53 -9.22
CA THR A 111 -8.90 8.74 -10.43
C THR A 111 -9.77 9.15 -11.61
N GLY A 112 -10.98 8.59 -11.72
CA GLY A 112 -11.95 8.96 -12.76
C GLY A 112 -12.74 10.26 -12.49
N ALA A 113 -12.50 10.91 -11.35
CA ALA A 113 -13.26 12.10 -10.95
C ALA A 113 -12.73 13.38 -11.62
N VAL A 114 -13.65 14.18 -12.20
CA VAL A 114 -13.35 15.53 -12.67
C VAL A 114 -13.44 16.57 -11.56
N SER A 115 -14.13 16.25 -10.46
CA SER A 115 -14.23 17.09 -9.27
C SER A 115 -14.39 16.24 -8.01
N ILE A 116 -13.71 16.63 -6.93
CA ILE A 116 -13.80 15.99 -5.62
C ILE A 116 -14.06 17.06 -4.56
N ILE A 117 -15.04 16.82 -3.69
CA ILE A 117 -15.38 17.70 -2.56
C ILE A 117 -15.33 16.88 -1.27
N LEU A 118 -14.61 17.38 -0.28
CA LEU A 118 -14.70 16.92 1.10
C LEU A 118 -15.80 17.69 1.81
N GLU A 119 -16.62 17.00 2.58
CA GLU A 119 -17.66 17.59 3.43
C GLU A 119 -17.48 17.13 4.87
N SER A 120 -17.56 18.05 5.82
CA SER A 120 -17.60 17.70 7.26
C SER A 120 -18.97 17.15 7.64
N ASP A 121 -19.08 16.41 8.74
CA ASP A 121 -20.37 15.91 9.25
C ASP A 121 -21.21 17.05 9.88
N ASP A 122 -20.54 17.97 10.52
CA ASP A 122 -21.06 19.19 11.12
C ASP A 122 -20.27 20.40 10.59
N GLY A 123 -20.42 21.56 11.16
CA GLY A 123 -19.71 22.78 10.76
C GLY A 123 -18.19 22.80 11.09
N LYS A 124 -17.52 21.65 11.31
CA LYS A 124 -16.12 21.56 11.73
C LYS A 124 -15.39 20.40 11.06
N TRP A 125 -14.07 20.55 10.87
CA TRP A 125 -13.19 19.46 10.56
C TRP A 125 -12.83 18.70 11.84
N ASN A 126 -13.55 17.62 12.15
CA ASN A 126 -13.33 16.81 13.34
C ASN A 126 -12.17 15.84 13.11
N ALA A 127 -11.20 15.85 14.02
CA ALA A 127 -10.10 14.88 13.99
C ALA A 127 -10.61 13.47 14.35
N ASP A 128 -9.97 12.45 13.80
CA ASP A 128 -10.16 11.07 14.21
C ASP A 128 -9.49 10.80 15.59
N SER A 129 -9.68 9.61 16.13
CA SER A 129 -9.12 9.21 17.43
C SER A 129 -7.58 9.23 17.49
N THR A 130 -6.90 9.24 16.35
CA THR A 130 -5.42 9.33 16.29
C THR A 130 -4.93 10.78 16.32
N GLY A 131 -5.82 11.76 16.08
CA GLY A 131 -5.51 13.19 16.02
C GLY A 131 -4.74 13.62 14.77
N GLY A 132 -4.44 12.70 13.87
CA GLY A 132 -3.62 12.98 12.68
C GLY A 132 -4.40 13.05 11.37
N ARG A 133 -5.68 12.66 11.37
CA ARG A 133 -6.57 12.65 10.19
C ARG A 133 -7.89 13.30 10.53
N TYR A 134 -8.64 13.75 9.52
CA TYR A 134 -9.93 14.40 9.68
C TYR A 134 -11.05 13.55 9.10
N LEU A 135 -12.15 13.45 9.83
CA LEU A 135 -13.34 12.67 9.47
C LEU A 135 -14.16 13.43 8.42
N VAL A 136 -14.40 12.83 7.26
CA VAL A 136 -15.07 13.47 6.13
C VAL A 136 -16.01 12.55 5.36
N TRP A 137 -16.99 13.18 4.70
CA TRP A 137 -17.69 12.62 3.56
C TRP A 137 -16.96 13.02 2.30
N VAL A 138 -16.72 12.05 1.41
CA VAL A 138 -16.06 12.27 0.12
C VAL A 138 -17.08 12.20 -0.99
N TRP A 139 -17.18 13.31 -1.71
CA TRP A 139 -18.05 13.45 -2.86
C TRP A 139 -17.21 13.56 -4.12
N TYR A 140 -17.59 12.85 -5.17
CA TYR A 140 -16.90 12.90 -6.44
C TYR A 140 -17.89 13.02 -7.61
N GLN A 141 -17.42 13.57 -8.72
CA GLN A 141 -18.17 13.83 -9.94
C GLN A 141 -17.34 13.34 -11.12
N THR A 142 -17.94 12.55 -12.03
CA THR A 142 -17.25 11.96 -13.19
C THR A 142 -17.39 12.77 -14.47
N GLU A 143 -18.33 13.69 -14.52
CA GLU A 143 -18.62 14.55 -15.69
C GLU A 143 -18.83 15.99 -15.23
N GLU A 144 -18.34 16.97 -16.00
CA GLU A 144 -18.59 18.38 -15.71
C GLU A 144 -20.09 18.69 -15.70
N GLY A 145 -20.56 19.30 -14.59
CA GLY A 145 -21.99 19.62 -14.39
C GLY A 145 -22.88 18.42 -14.06
N GLY A 146 -22.29 17.22 -13.91
CA GLY A 146 -22.98 16.01 -13.43
C GLY A 146 -23.33 16.09 -11.94
N GLU A 147 -23.99 15.07 -11.42
CA GLU A 147 -24.29 14.97 -9.99
C GLU A 147 -23.09 14.43 -9.21
N TYR A 148 -22.89 14.93 -7.98
CA TYR A 148 -21.93 14.38 -7.05
C TYR A 148 -22.46 13.09 -6.44
N ARG A 149 -21.60 12.10 -6.32
CA ARG A 149 -21.87 10.81 -5.65
C ARG A 149 -21.09 10.72 -4.34
N ASN A 150 -21.69 10.13 -3.33
CA ASN A 150 -21.06 9.94 -2.03
C ASN A 150 -20.26 8.63 -2.01
N LEU A 151 -18.93 8.73 -2.00
CA LEU A 151 -18.02 7.57 -2.05
C LEU A 151 -18.14 6.70 -0.79
N ASN A 152 -18.33 7.29 0.39
CA ASN A 152 -18.45 6.54 1.64
C ASN A 152 -19.66 5.57 1.57
N ILE A 153 -20.79 6.05 1.08
CA ILE A 153 -22.02 5.25 0.92
C ILE A 153 -21.84 4.20 -0.18
N GLU A 154 -21.15 4.52 -1.28
CA GLU A 154 -20.85 3.54 -2.33
C GLU A 154 -19.99 2.40 -1.81
N ILE A 155 -18.99 2.68 -0.99
CA ILE A 155 -18.15 1.65 -0.36
C ILE A 155 -19.01 0.74 0.54
N LEU A 156 -19.95 1.30 1.32
CA LEU A 156 -20.86 0.53 2.16
C LEU A 156 -21.82 -0.35 1.35
N GLN A 157 -22.49 0.21 0.34
CA GLN A 157 -23.47 -0.55 -0.46
C GLN A 157 -22.85 -1.68 -1.26
N ASN A 158 -21.56 -1.54 -1.61
CA ASN A 158 -20.79 -2.60 -2.26
C ASN A 158 -20.18 -3.61 -1.27
N GLY A 159 -20.44 -3.50 0.04
CA GLY A 159 -19.91 -4.41 1.04
C GLY A 159 -18.38 -4.39 1.18
N LEU A 160 -17.72 -3.30 0.81
CA LEU A 160 -16.27 -3.13 0.88
C LEU A 160 -15.78 -2.56 2.22
N ALA A 161 -16.70 -2.28 3.13
CA ALA A 161 -16.42 -1.82 4.49
C ALA A 161 -17.40 -2.38 5.51
N ILE A 162 -16.95 -2.46 6.76
CA ILE A 162 -17.83 -2.63 7.91
C ILE A 162 -18.28 -1.28 8.45
N ALA A 163 -19.38 -1.29 9.22
CA ALA A 163 -19.87 -0.09 9.87
C ALA A 163 -18.87 0.45 10.90
N SER A 164 -18.65 1.76 10.90
CA SER A 164 -17.89 2.48 11.90
C SER A 164 -18.66 3.71 12.35
N ASN A 165 -19.39 3.59 13.47
CA ASN A 165 -20.29 4.64 13.98
C ASN A 165 -21.31 5.14 12.93
N SER A 166 -21.71 4.28 12.01
CA SER A 166 -22.42 4.66 10.78
C SER A 166 -23.82 5.24 11.03
N ALA A 167 -24.48 4.84 12.13
CA ALA A 167 -25.83 5.31 12.45
C ALA A 167 -25.88 6.74 13.02
N ASN A 168 -24.75 7.25 13.54
CA ASN A 168 -24.70 8.46 14.37
C ASN A 168 -24.06 9.64 13.63
N ASN A 169 -24.39 9.83 12.35
CA ASN A 169 -23.86 10.88 11.51
C ASN A 169 -24.95 11.42 10.58
N ARG A 170 -24.59 12.45 9.80
CA ARG A 170 -25.51 13.17 8.88
C ARG A 170 -26.29 12.26 7.93
N TYR A 171 -25.66 11.21 7.41
CA TYR A 171 -26.26 10.27 6.44
C TYR A 171 -26.52 8.88 7.06
N GLY A 172 -26.65 8.81 8.39
CA GLY A 172 -26.69 7.55 9.14
C GLY A 172 -27.79 6.59 8.69
N GLU A 173 -28.99 7.10 8.41
CA GLU A 173 -30.11 6.26 7.95
C GLU A 173 -29.77 5.55 6.61
N ILE A 174 -29.21 6.28 5.66
CA ILE A 174 -28.82 5.75 4.35
C ILE A 174 -27.63 4.78 4.48
N CYS A 175 -26.64 5.12 5.31
CA CYS A 175 -25.54 4.21 5.61
C CYS A 175 -26.03 2.85 6.15
N MET A 176 -26.99 2.86 7.07
CA MET A 176 -27.57 1.63 7.63
C MET A 176 -28.35 0.81 6.60
N LYS A 177 -29.07 1.46 5.68
CA LYS A 177 -29.74 0.78 4.56
C LYS A 177 -28.73 0.14 3.61
N ALA A 178 -27.69 0.88 3.23
CA ALA A 178 -26.59 0.38 2.38
C ALA A 178 -25.89 -0.85 2.99
N ILE A 179 -25.57 -0.80 4.29
CA ILE A 179 -24.98 -1.93 5.02
C ILE A 179 -25.93 -3.13 5.06
N SER A 180 -27.23 -2.89 5.30
CA SER A 180 -28.24 -3.96 5.34
C SER A 180 -28.36 -4.67 4.00
N GLN A 181 -28.37 -3.91 2.89
CA GLN A 181 -28.36 -4.46 1.54
C GLN A 181 -27.11 -5.29 1.29
N ALA A 182 -25.92 -4.76 1.55
CA ALA A 182 -24.66 -5.47 1.35
C ALA A 182 -24.60 -6.80 2.12
N LYS A 183 -25.16 -6.85 3.33
CA LYS A 183 -25.29 -8.08 4.11
C LYS A 183 -26.29 -9.06 3.50
N THR A 184 -27.44 -8.59 3.05
CA THR A 184 -28.47 -9.41 2.43
C THR A 184 -27.99 -10.02 1.12
N GLU A 185 -27.33 -9.24 0.30
CA GLU A 185 -26.75 -9.63 -0.99
C GLU A 185 -25.41 -10.37 -0.83
N LYS A 186 -24.88 -10.46 0.39
CA LYS A 186 -23.61 -11.12 0.71
C LYS A 186 -22.45 -10.61 -0.14
N LEU A 187 -22.26 -9.29 -0.17
CA LEU A 187 -21.20 -8.65 -0.97
C LEU A 187 -19.87 -8.60 -0.18
N HIS A 188 -18.77 -8.86 -0.84
CA HIS A 188 -17.39 -8.76 -0.38
C HIS A 188 -17.17 -9.16 1.09
N VAL A 189 -16.99 -8.23 2.04
CA VAL A 189 -16.74 -8.55 3.46
C VAL A 189 -17.88 -9.30 4.14
N TYR A 190 -19.08 -9.29 3.55
CA TYR A 190 -20.25 -10.01 4.04
C TYR A 190 -20.54 -11.30 3.27
N SER A 191 -19.75 -11.63 2.24
CA SER A 191 -20.01 -12.76 1.33
C SER A 191 -19.75 -14.12 1.99
N GLY A 192 -18.83 -14.19 2.95
CA GLY A 192 -18.27 -15.46 3.42
C GLY A 192 -17.45 -16.20 2.36
N ALA A 193 -17.30 -15.64 1.16
CA ALA A 193 -16.45 -16.15 0.11
C ALA A 193 -15.00 -15.69 0.33
N LYS A 194 -14.05 -16.45 -0.22
CA LYS A 194 -12.66 -16.05 -0.25
C LYS A 194 -12.45 -14.87 -1.21
N ASP A 195 -11.67 -13.87 -0.78
CA ASP A 195 -11.20 -12.81 -1.66
C ASP A 195 -10.23 -13.40 -2.70
N PRO A 196 -10.53 -13.30 -4.01
CA PRO A 196 -9.66 -13.85 -5.04
C PRO A 196 -8.29 -13.16 -5.12
N ASN A 197 -8.15 -11.98 -4.54
CA ASN A 197 -6.90 -11.21 -4.53
C ASN A 197 -6.14 -11.33 -3.20
N PHE A 198 -6.63 -12.12 -2.24
CA PHE A 198 -5.98 -12.33 -0.96
C PHE A 198 -5.15 -13.62 -0.97
N PRO A 199 -3.88 -13.58 -0.55
CA PRO A 199 -3.00 -14.75 -0.58
C PRO A 199 -3.30 -15.73 0.58
N TYR A 200 -4.15 -16.73 0.34
CA TYR A 200 -4.45 -17.80 1.31
C TYR A 200 -3.42 -18.94 1.32
N GLY A 201 -2.57 -18.99 0.30
CA GLY A 201 -1.63 -20.09 0.09
C GLY A 201 -0.36 -20.00 0.96
N GLU A 202 0.48 -21.02 0.84
CA GLU A 202 1.85 -20.95 1.31
C GLU A 202 2.61 -19.86 0.52
N ALA A 203 3.61 -19.26 1.16
CA ALA A 203 4.43 -18.26 0.51
C ALA A 203 5.25 -18.89 -0.63
N ALA A 204 5.38 -18.23 -1.75
CA ALA A 204 6.35 -18.61 -2.78
C ALA A 204 7.77 -18.41 -2.22
N GLU A 205 8.55 -19.48 -2.12
CA GLU A 205 9.95 -19.42 -1.70
C GLU A 205 10.80 -18.90 -2.86
N LEU A 206 11.43 -17.76 -2.67
CA LEU A 206 12.19 -17.05 -3.70
C LEU A 206 13.56 -16.62 -3.18
N THR A 207 14.55 -16.56 -4.05
CA THR A 207 15.76 -15.78 -3.80
C THR A 207 15.44 -14.28 -3.96
N LEU A 208 16.25 -13.40 -3.34
CA LEU A 208 16.11 -11.96 -3.57
C LEU A 208 16.37 -11.57 -5.04
N LYS A 209 17.20 -12.33 -5.76
CA LYS A 209 17.39 -12.18 -7.22
C LYS A 209 16.08 -12.42 -7.98
N GLU A 210 15.43 -13.56 -7.76
CA GLU A 210 14.14 -13.89 -8.41
C GLU A 210 13.07 -12.85 -8.07
N LEU A 211 12.95 -12.52 -6.78
CA LEU A 211 11.99 -11.52 -6.33
C LEU A 211 12.22 -10.14 -6.99
N ARG A 212 13.46 -9.66 -7.07
CA ARG A 212 13.79 -8.37 -7.69
C ARG A 212 13.58 -8.37 -9.20
N SER A 213 13.94 -9.45 -9.88
CA SER A 213 13.81 -9.56 -11.33
C SER A 213 12.35 -9.62 -11.81
N HIS A 214 11.42 -10.04 -10.93
CA HIS A 214 9.98 -10.21 -11.24
C HIS A 214 9.08 -9.46 -10.26
N VAL A 215 9.56 -8.42 -9.60
CA VAL A 215 8.86 -7.77 -8.48
C VAL A 215 7.45 -7.26 -8.85
N THR A 216 7.26 -6.84 -10.09
CA THR A 216 5.96 -6.40 -10.60
C THR A 216 4.94 -7.54 -10.69
N GLU A 217 5.39 -8.74 -11.02
CA GLU A 217 4.54 -9.93 -11.16
C GLU A 217 4.08 -10.45 -9.80
N TYR A 218 4.94 -10.29 -8.78
CA TYR A 218 4.62 -10.69 -7.41
C TYR A 218 3.75 -9.67 -6.66
N ASN A 219 3.35 -8.56 -7.26
CA ASN A 219 2.51 -7.56 -6.59
C ASN A 219 1.19 -8.16 -6.09
N GLY A 220 1.01 -8.19 -4.76
CA GLY A 220 -0.11 -8.82 -4.07
C GLY A 220 0.10 -10.31 -3.76
N ALA A 221 1.22 -10.90 -4.16
CA ALA A 221 1.55 -12.27 -3.83
C ALA A 221 2.24 -12.37 -2.46
N LYS A 222 1.96 -13.48 -1.75
CA LYS A 222 2.70 -13.85 -0.53
C LYS A 222 3.99 -14.56 -0.92
N VAL A 223 5.11 -14.02 -0.43
CA VAL A 223 6.46 -14.51 -0.73
C VAL A 223 7.24 -14.81 0.55
N ALA A 224 8.22 -15.66 0.44
CA ALA A 224 9.23 -15.87 1.46
C ALA A 224 10.62 -15.81 0.83
N PHE A 225 11.55 -15.17 1.51
CA PHE A 225 12.94 -15.03 1.07
C PHE A 225 13.88 -14.88 2.27
N GLU A 226 15.15 -15.15 2.05
CA GLU A 226 16.20 -14.99 3.05
C GLU A 226 17.09 -13.80 2.73
N GLY A 227 17.80 -13.29 3.74
CA GLY A 227 18.84 -12.29 3.58
C GLY A 227 19.29 -11.71 4.91
N VAL A 228 20.25 -10.81 4.86
CA VAL A 228 20.84 -10.12 6.00
C VAL A 228 20.16 -8.77 6.20
N VAL A 229 19.75 -8.48 7.44
CA VAL A 229 19.22 -7.16 7.80
C VAL A 229 20.37 -6.15 7.86
N THR A 230 20.35 -5.17 6.97
CA THR A 230 21.41 -4.16 6.83
C THR A 230 21.08 -2.86 7.55
N LYS A 231 19.79 -2.51 7.65
CA LYS A 231 19.30 -1.31 8.33
C LYS A 231 17.90 -1.52 8.88
N ASN A 232 17.61 -0.92 10.02
CA ASN A 232 16.28 -0.77 10.58
C ASN A 232 16.00 0.71 10.79
N HIS A 233 14.98 1.25 10.14
CA HIS A 233 14.64 2.67 10.20
C HIS A 233 13.14 2.89 9.91
N SER A 234 12.48 3.69 10.75
CA SER A 234 11.08 4.15 10.55
C SER A 234 10.09 3.01 10.22
N ASN A 235 10.06 1.97 11.06
CA ASN A 235 9.20 0.79 10.91
C ASN A 235 9.45 -0.02 9.63
N SER A 236 10.62 0.13 9.02
CA SER A 236 11.08 -0.65 7.89
C SER A 236 12.47 -1.20 8.11
N VAL A 237 12.72 -2.38 7.58
CA VAL A 237 14.07 -2.94 7.50
C VAL A 237 14.45 -3.12 6.05
N TYR A 238 15.75 -3.05 5.81
CA TYR A 238 16.38 -3.29 4.52
C TYR A 238 17.14 -4.60 4.63
N ILE A 239 16.95 -5.46 3.64
CA ILE A 239 17.49 -6.82 3.64
C ILE A 239 18.21 -7.01 2.32
N GLU A 240 19.40 -7.59 2.38
CA GLU A 240 20.20 -7.90 1.20
C GLU A 240 20.72 -9.33 1.20
N GLU A 241 20.95 -9.87 0.02
CA GLU A 241 21.57 -11.18 -0.20
C GLU A 241 22.46 -11.12 -1.42
N TYR A 242 23.61 -11.81 -1.33
CA TYR A 242 24.57 -11.94 -2.42
C TYR A 242 24.20 -13.12 -3.33
N ASP A 243 24.18 -12.87 -4.64
CA ASP A 243 24.06 -13.91 -5.65
C ASP A 243 25.40 -14.14 -6.35
N PRO A 244 26.01 -15.34 -6.21
CA PRO A 244 27.32 -15.62 -6.78
C PRO A 244 27.31 -15.79 -8.31
N GLU A 245 26.16 -16.06 -8.93
CA GLU A 245 26.05 -16.22 -10.38
C GLU A 245 26.19 -14.87 -11.10
N THR A 246 25.62 -13.82 -10.55
CA THR A 246 25.64 -12.46 -11.12
C THR A 246 26.72 -11.57 -10.53
N ASP A 247 27.36 -12.00 -9.43
CA ASP A 247 28.28 -11.20 -8.59
C ASP A 247 27.63 -9.90 -8.09
N LEU A 248 26.34 -9.96 -7.75
CA LEU A 248 25.54 -8.83 -7.28
C LEU A 248 24.90 -9.09 -5.93
N TYR A 249 24.61 -8.02 -5.21
CA TYR A 249 23.66 -8.03 -4.11
C TYR A 249 22.29 -7.61 -4.62
N TYR A 250 21.25 -8.27 -4.12
CA TYR A 250 19.86 -7.96 -4.35
C TYR A 250 19.21 -7.57 -3.04
N GLY A 251 18.37 -6.55 -3.05
CA GLY A 251 17.78 -6.03 -1.83
C GLY A 251 16.26 -5.90 -1.88
N MET A 252 15.66 -5.90 -0.68
CA MET A 252 14.24 -5.63 -0.49
C MET A 252 14.02 -4.81 0.77
N THR A 253 13.13 -3.83 0.68
CA THR A 253 12.61 -3.15 1.86
C THR A 253 11.39 -3.89 2.39
N VAL A 254 11.33 -4.02 3.71
CA VAL A 254 10.26 -4.73 4.42
C VAL A 254 9.64 -3.80 5.44
N TYR A 255 8.38 -3.44 5.21
CA TYR A 255 7.61 -2.61 6.12
C TYR A 255 6.88 -3.48 7.14
N TYR A 256 7.27 -3.38 8.41
CA TYR A 256 6.63 -4.13 9.50
C TYR A 256 5.59 -3.30 10.28
N GLY A 257 5.51 -2.00 10.05
CA GLY A 257 4.53 -1.12 10.68
C GLY A 257 4.51 -1.24 12.19
N TYR A 258 3.35 -1.53 12.73
CA TYR A 258 3.12 -1.74 14.16
C TYR A 258 2.70 -3.18 14.49
N SER A 259 2.81 -4.09 13.55
CA SER A 259 2.33 -5.48 13.70
C SER A 259 3.27 -6.36 14.52
N LEU A 260 4.55 -5.99 14.64
CA LEU A 260 5.54 -6.73 15.40
C LEU A 260 5.91 -6.02 16.70
N ASN A 261 6.15 -6.81 17.75
CA ASN A 261 6.66 -6.34 19.03
C ASN A 261 7.59 -7.39 19.68
N GLY A 262 8.33 -7.00 20.72
CA GLY A 262 9.19 -7.89 21.50
C GLY A 262 10.09 -8.74 20.61
N THR A 263 10.05 -10.06 20.78
CA THR A 263 10.89 -11.04 20.05
C THR A 263 10.75 -10.94 18.52
N GLY A 264 9.55 -10.57 18.01
CA GLY A 264 9.35 -10.36 16.59
C GLY A 264 10.21 -9.21 16.03
N LEU A 265 10.35 -8.12 16.79
CA LEU A 265 11.24 -7.00 16.42
C LEU A 265 12.73 -7.37 16.57
N GLU A 266 13.08 -8.17 17.58
CA GLU A 266 14.46 -8.63 17.79
C GLU A 266 14.97 -9.46 16.61
N ILE A 267 14.10 -10.22 15.94
CA ILE A 267 14.44 -10.95 14.70
C ILE A 267 14.96 -9.99 13.63
N LEU A 268 14.39 -8.79 13.53
CA LEU A 268 14.73 -7.76 12.54
C LEU A 268 15.89 -6.84 12.96
N SER A 269 16.72 -7.28 13.90
CA SER A 269 17.93 -6.54 14.29
C SER A 269 18.98 -6.57 13.19
N VAL A 270 19.67 -5.43 12.99
CA VAL A 270 20.78 -5.32 12.03
C VAL A 270 21.83 -6.37 12.33
N GLY A 271 22.31 -7.04 11.28
CA GLY A 271 23.28 -8.13 11.37
C GLY A 271 22.67 -9.51 11.62
N ASN A 272 21.35 -9.62 11.70
CA ASN A 272 20.69 -10.93 11.66
C ASN A 272 20.50 -11.38 10.21
N ARG A 273 20.75 -12.68 9.95
CA ARG A 273 20.21 -13.36 8.78
C ARG A 273 18.81 -13.84 9.11
N VAL A 274 17.86 -13.53 8.27
CA VAL A 274 16.43 -13.74 8.51
C VAL A 274 15.77 -14.42 7.32
N ARG A 275 14.69 -15.17 7.59
CA ARG A 275 13.68 -15.51 6.59
C ARG A 275 12.48 -14.63 6.81
N ILE A 276 12.13 -13.88 5.79
CA ILE A 276 10.96 -13.00 5.77
C ILE A 276 9.81 -13.73 5.07
N VAL A 277 8.61 -13.59 5.63
CA VAL A 277 7.37 -14.01 5.00
C VAL A 277 6.42 -12.83 5.03
N GLY A 278 5.92 -12.45 3.88
CA GLY A 278 5.02 -11.28 3.75
C GLY A 278 4.45 -11.14 2.35
N THR A 279 3.72 -10.08 2.11
CA THR A 279 3.09 -9.81 0.82
C THR A 279 3.79 -8.66 0.11
N VAL A 280 4.12 -8.87 -1.16
CA VAL A 280 4.69 -7.82 -2.02
C VAL A 280 3.63 -6.78 -2.31
N GLN A 281 3.96 -5.50 -2.12
CA GLN A 281 3.09 -4.37 -2.37
C GLN A 281 3.78 -3.27 -3.14
N TYR A 282 3.09 -2.71 -4.12
CA TYR A 282 3.51 -1.46 -4.73
C TYR A 282 3.30 -0.30 -3.75
N TYR A 283 4.36 0.45 -3.48
CA TYR A 283 4.37 1.65 -2.65
C TYR A 283 4.38 2.89 -3.54
N GLU A 284 3.21 3.48 -3.74
CA GLU A 284 2.97 4.56 -4.70
C GLU A 284 3.83 5.81 -4.43
N THR A 285 3.96 6.22 -3.15
CA THR A 285 4.75 7.42 -2.77
C THR A 285 6.24 7.29 -3.13
N GLY A 286 6.78 6.07 -3.06
CA GLY A 286 8.19 5.78 -3.43
C GLY A 286 8.36 5.33 -4.87
N ASP A 287 7.27 5.13 -5.62
CA ASP A 287 7.28 4.50 -6.95
C ASP A 287 8.10 3.20 -6.95
N THR A 288 7.83 2.32 -5.97
CA THR A 288 8.63 1.11 -5.73
C THR A 288 7.80 0.01 -5.08
N TYR A 289 8.42 -1.14 -4.84
CA TYR A 289 7.80 -2.28 -4.16
C TYR A 289 8.44 -2.51 -2.79
N GLN A 290 7.62 -2.92 -1.85
CA GLN A 290 8.02 -3.35 -0.51
C GLN A 290 7.32 -4.65 -0.14
N VAL A 291 7.83 -5.36 0.86
CA VAL A 291 7.13 -6.48 1.47
C VAL A 291 6.54 -6.03 2.81
N SER A 292 5.32 -6.43 3.08
CA SER A 292 4.59 -6.07 4.32
C SER A 292 3.71 -7.23 4.81
N GLY A 293 2.93 -7.01 5.88
CA GLY A 293 2.07 -8.05 6.41
C GLY A 293 2.82 -9.16 7.15
N LEU A 294 3.94 -8.82 7.80
CA LEU A 294 4.75 -9.76 8.55
C LEU A 294 4.00 -10.27 9.78
N GLU A 295 4.18 -11.55 10.08
CA GLU A 295 3.62 -12.19 11.25
C GLU A 295 4.71 -12.86 12.09
N TYR A 296 4.51 -12.85 13.41
CA TYR A 296 5.30 -13.64 14.35
C TYR A 296 4.44 -14.08 15.55
N SER A 297 4.35 -15.38 15.76
CA SER A 297 3.66 -15.97 16.89
C SER A 297 4.66 -16.64 17.82
N PRO A 298 4.96 -16.07 19.00
CA PRO A 298 5.86 -16.70 19.97
C PRO A 298 5.41 -18.09 20.43
N MET A 299 4.10 -18.34 20.40
CA MET A 299 3.52 -19.64 20.77
C MET A 299 3.72 -20.73 19.71
N ARG A 300 4.03 -20.35 18.48
CA ARG A 300 4.28 -21.23 17.33
C ARG A 300 5.49 -20.75 16.55
N PRO A 301 6.69 -20.75 17.14
CA PRO A 301 7.87 -20.13 16.55
C PRO A 301 8.32 -20.83 15.24
N THR A 302 7.93 -22.06 15.01
CA THR A 302 8.24 -22.85 13.81
C THR A 302 7.14 -22.80 12.74
N ASP A 303 6.12 -21.97 12.92
CA ASP A 303 5.07 -21.76 11.91
C ASP A 303 5.72 -21.21 10.62
N PRO A 304 5.52 -21.84 9.45
CA PRO A 304 6.16 -21.41 8.20
C PRO A 304 5.74 -20.00 7.74
N ASN A 305 4.65 -19.46 8.28
CA ASN A 305 4.22 -18.09 8.00
C ASN A 305 4.89 -17.04 8.88
N ASN A 306 5.60 -17.45 9.94
CA ASN A 306 6.36 -16.52 10.76
C ASN A 306 7.64 -16.05 10.06
N ILE A 307 8.05 -14.82 10.37
CA ILE A 307 9.44 -14.43 10.17
C ILE A 307 10.34 -15.23 11.10
N GLN A 308 11.56 -15.53 10.65
CA GLN A 308 12.48 -16.39 11.40
C GLN A 308 13.89 -15.77 11.43
N LYS A 309 14.58 -15.88 12.57
CA LYS A 309 16.01 -15.62 12.68
C LYS A 309 16.79 -16.88 12.32
N LEU A 310 17.61 -16.81 11.30
CA LEU A 310 18.43 -17.93 10.83
C LEU A 310 19.87 -17.88 11.36
N GLY A 311 20.34 -16.69 11.72
CA GLY A 311 21.69 -16.49 12.25
C GLY A 311 21.91 -15.05 12.70
N GLU A 312 23.08 -14.75 13.25
CA GLU A 312 23.47 -13.43 13.71
C GLU A 312 24.97 -13.17 13.47
N GLY A 313 25.41 -11.92 13.65
CA GLY A 313 26.81 -11.53 13.53
C GLY A 313 27.24 -11.23 12.10
N PHE A 314 26.30 -11.06 11.18
CA PHE A 314 26.57 -10.59 9.82
C PHE A 314 26.73 -9.08 9.80
N ALA A 315 27.37 -8.55 8.77
CA ALA A 315 27.50 -7.13 8.53
C ALA A 315 26.91 -6.75 7.17
N PRO A 316 26.41 -5.51 7.01
CA PRO A 316 26.08 -4.98 5.69
C PRO A 316 27.30 -5.06 4.77
N ALA A 317 27.09 -5.44 3.50
CA ALA A 317 28.17 -5.69 2.57
C ALA A 317 28.94 -4.41 2.18
N TYR A 318 28.23 -3.29 2.12
CA TYR A 318 28.74 -2.02 1.59
C TYR A 318 29.57 -2.24 0.32
N ARG A 319 28.94 -2.90 -0.67
CA ARG A 319 29.61 -3.23 -1.93
C ARG A 319 30.17 -1.96 -2.56
N ALA A 320 31.51 -1.95 -2.73
CA ALA A 320 32.15 -0.83 -3.40
C ALA A 320 31.66 -0.73 -4.85
N THR A 321 31.15 0.46 -5.22
CA THR A 321 30.71 0.77 -6.57
C THR A 321 31.12 2.20 -6.91
N ASN A 322 31.03 2.58 -8.19
CA ASN A 322 31.31 3.94 -8.63
C ASN A 322 30.08 4.52 -9.34
N ALA A 323 30.05 5.84 -9.47
CA ALA A 323 28.93 6.55 -10.07
C ALA A 323 28.66 6.12 -11.52
N GLU A 324 29.68 5.80 -12.31
CA GLU A 324 29.49 5.32 -13.68
C GLU A 324 28.74 3.99 -13.71
N THR A 325 29.20 3.00 -12.94
CA THR A 325 28.51 1.71 -12.79
C THR A 325 27.09 1.92 -12.31
N PHE A 326 26.91 2.72 -11.27
CA PHE A 326 25.59 2.98 -10.69
C PHE A 326 24.61 3.60 -11.68
N LEU A 327 25.05 4.58 -12.46
CA LEU A 327 24.19 5.37 -13.34
C LEU A 327 24.01 4.78 -14.75
N THR A 328 24.87 3.86 -15.19
CA THR A 328 24.89 3.48 -16.61
C THR A 328 25.02 1.99 -16.89
N LYS A 329 25.47 1.19 -15.90
CA LYS A 329 25.68 -0.23 -16.14
C LYS A 329 24.35 -0.94 -16.34
N LYS A 330 24.26 -1.73 -17.41
CA LYS A 330 23.20 -2.69 -17.63
C LYS A 330 23.63 -4.09 -17.21
N VAL A 331 22.70 -4.86 -16.72
CA VAL A 331 22.89 -6.24 -16.26
C VAL A 331 21.86 -7.13 -16.93
N SER A 332 22.32 -8.18 -17.61
CA SER A 332 21.43 -9.16 -18.21
C SER A 332 21.17 -10.29 -17.25
N ILE A 333 19.90 -10.55 -16.93
CA ILE A 333 19.45 -11.66 -16.08
C ILE A 333 18.77 -12.69 -16.97
N ALA A 334 19.23 -13.94 -16.89
CA ALA A 334 18.54 -15.07 -17.52
C ALA A 334 17.33 -15.41 -16.67
N LEU A 335 16.14 -15.26 -17.24
CA LEU A 335 14.85 -15.68 -16.72
C LEU A 335 14.47 -17.02 -17.39
N GLU A 336 13.39 -17.68 -16.93
CA GLU A 336 13.01 -19.00 -17.47
C GLU A 336 12.81 -18.99 -19.00
N ASP A 337 12.16 -17.95 -19.53
CA ASP A 337 11.78 -17.87 -20.94
C ASP A 337 12.56 -16.83 -21.76
N GLU A 338 13.31 -15.94 -21.10
CA GLU A 338 14.01 -14.83 -21.77
C GLU A 338 15.25 -14.36 -21.02
N VAL A 339 16.12 -13.61 -21.71
CA VAL A 339 17.18 -12.81 -21.06
C VAL A 339 16.71 -11.36 -21.04
N LYS A 340 16.52 -10.81 -19.84
CA LYS A 340 16.07 -9.43 -19.64
C LYS A 340 17.20 -8.53 -19.17
N GLU A 341 17.26 -7.34 -19.71
CA GLU A 341 18.25 -6.32 -19.34
C GLU A 341 17.65 -5.35 -18.32
N PHE A 342 18.38 -5.11 -17.24
CA PHE A 342 18.03 -4.21 -16.15
C PHE A 342 19.11 -3.16 -15.94
N ASP A 343 18.73 -2.01 -15.37
CA ASP A 343 19.71 -1.08 -14.81
C ASP A 343 20.34 -1.69 -13.54
N TYR A 344 21.65 -1.49 -13.37
CA TYR A 344 22.34 -1.95 -12.14
C TYR A 344 21.65 -1.41 -10.88
N ALA A 345 21.31 -0.11 -10.86
CA ALA A 345 20.67 0.53 -9.71
C ALA A 345 19.26 -0.05 -9.40
N GLU A 346 18.56 -0.54 -10.42
CA GLU A 346 17.27 -1.23 -10.25
C GLU A 346 17.43 -2.56 -9.51
N LEU A 347 18.40 -3.37 -9.91
CA LEU A 347 18.67 -4.66 -9.25
C LEU A 347 19.28 -4.48 -7.86
N ALA A 348 20.16 -3.49 -7.69
CA ALA A 348 20.82 -3.18 -6.42
C ALA A 348 19.94 -2.37 -5.46
N LEU A 349 18.68 -2.05 -5.83
CA LEU A 349 17.80 -1.26 -4.98
C LEU A 349 17.64 -1.91 -3.59
N TYR A 350 17.82 -1.08 -2.54
CA TYR A 350 17.81 -1.45 -1.12
C TYR A 350 19.04 -2.24 -0.62
N THR A 351 20.07 -2.41 -1.44
CA THR A 351 21.35 -2.99 -0.98
C THR A 351 22.27 -1.92 -0.41
N SER A 352 23.22 -2.34 0.41
CA SER A 352 24.25 -1.49 0.98
C SER A 352 25.39 -1.29 0.01
N VAL A 353 25.79 -0.03 -0.21
CA VAL A 353 26.86 0.35 -1.13
C VAL A 353 27.82 1.35 -0.49
N GLU A 354 29.08 1.32 -0.94
CA GLU A 354 30.09 2.33 -0.67
C GLU A 354 30.47 3.03 -1.98
N MET A 355 30.41 4.37 -1.99
CA MET A 355 30.87 5.20 -3.10
C MET A 355 31.88 6.21 -2.62
N ARG A 356 32.91 6.46 -3.42
CA ARG A 356 34.03 7.33 -3.08
C ARG A 356 34.20 8.46 -4.06
N ASP A 357 34.96 9.49 -3.62
CA ASP A 357 35.38 10.63 -4.42
C ASP A 357 34.21 11.42 -5.05
N LEU A 358 33.09 11.53 -4.35
CA LEU A 358 31.92 12.26 -4.80
C LEU A 358 32.10 13.77 -4.57
N LYS A 359 32.24 14.57 -5.63
CA LYS A 359 32.36 16.03 -5.53
C LYS A 359 31.02 16.69 -5.32
N VAL A 360 30.83 17.31 -4.16
CA VAL A 360 29.61 18.04 -3.84
C VAL A 360 29.48 19.29 -4.70
N LYS A 361 28.32 19.48 -5.32
CA LYS A 361 27.98 20.65 -6.14
C LYS A 361 26.93 21.53 -5.50
N ASN A 362 25.97 20.92 -4.83
CA ASN A 362 24.87 21.62 -4.17
C ASN A 362 24.32 20.78 -3.04
N VAL A 363 23.86 21.45 -2.00
CA VAL A 363 23.15 20.84 -0.87
C VAL A 363 21.84 21.57 -0.68
N TYR A 364 20.74 20.84 -0.82
CA TYR A 364 19.43 21.32 -0.45
C TYR A 364 19.03 20.73 0.90
N THR A 365 18.63 21.57 1.84
CA THR A 365 18.12 21.13 3.16
C THR A 365 16.60 21.21 3.16
N THR A 366 15.94 20.16 3.60
CA THR A 366 14.49 20.16 3.82
C THR A 366 14.16 21.13 4.96
N ASP A 367 13.45 22.19 4.66
CA ASP A 367 13.01 23.21 5.62
C ASP A 367 11.49 23.16 5.72
N ASN A 368 11.00 22.28 6.60
CA ASN A 368 9.59 22.16 6.93
C ASN A 368 9.48 21.72 8.40
N GLU A 369 9.16 22.66 9.28
CA GLU A 369 9.11 22.45 10.74
C GLU A 369 8.12 21.35 11.16
N GLU A 370 7.09 21.09 10.38
CA GLU A 370 6.10 20.05 10.67
C GLU A 370 6.55 18.66 10.19
N SER A 371 7.62 18.57 9.43
CA SER A 371 8.15 17.31 8.89
C SER A 371 9.17 16.67 9.80
N SER A 372 9.07 15.37 10.02
CA SER A 372 10.13 14.57 10.66
C SER A 372 11.45 14.58 9.86
N GLN A 373 11.41 15.06 8.62
CA GLN A 373 12.58 15.21 7.74
C GLN A 373 13.17 16.63 7.76
N ASN A 374 12.69 17.51 8.66
CA ASN A 374 13.22 18.87 8.78
C ASN A 374 14.71 18.87 9.17
N GLY A 375 15.57 19.30 8.26
CA GLY A 375 17.03 19.25 8.37
C GLY A 375 17.67 18.08 7.61
N ALA A 376 16.90 17.19 6.97
CA ALA A 376 17.44 16.18 6.08
C ALA A 376 17.92 16.83 4.77
N MET A 377 19.01 16.33 4.19
CA MET A 377 19.67 16.97 3.05
C MET A 377 19.59 16.13 1.79
N THR A 378 19.50 16.82 0.66
CA THR A 378 19.71 16.26 -0.69
C THR A 378 21.03 16.85 -1.19
N ILE A 379 22.06 16.03 -1.22
CA ILE A 379 23.42 16.39 -1.66
C ILE A 379 23.55 15.97 -3.12
N THR A 380 23.72 16.94 -4.00
CA THR A 380 23.97 16.72 -5.42
C THR A 380 25.47 16.63 -5.65
N CYS A 381 25.94 15.48 -6.11
CA CYS A 381 27.35 15.24 -6.42
C CYS A 381 27.57 15.15 -7.93
N GLU A 382 28.75 15.55 -8.38
CA GLU A 382 29.21 15.37 -9.77
C GLU A 382 30.40 14.41 -9.81
N VAL A 383 30.26 13.39 -10.66
CA VAL A 383 31.35 12.45 -10.96
C VAL A 383 31.40 12.25 -12.47
N ASP A 384 32.54 12.55 -13.08
CA ASP A 384 32.78 12.40 -14.53
C ASP A 384 31.68 13.03 -15.43
N GLY A 385 31.20 14.22 -15.02
CA GLY A 385 30.18 14.98 -15.73
C GLY A 385 28.75 14.44 -15.58
N LYS A 386 28.54 13.46 -14.70
CA LYS A 386 27.21 12.90 -14.34
C LYS A 386 26.79 13.35 -12.94
N THR A 387 25.51 13.44 -12.73
CA THR A 387 24.94 13.84 -11.43
C THR A 387 24.50 12.59 -10.65
N LEU A 388 24.94 12.49 -9.39
CA LEU A 388 24.50 11.50 -8.43
C LEU A 388 23.87 12.20 -7.22
N THR A 389 22.76 11.71 -6.77
CA THR A 389 22.08 12.23 -5.57
C THR A 389 22.41 11.36 -4.36
N VAL A 390 22.85 12.02 -3.28
CA VAL A 390 22.92 11.42 -1.93
C VAL A 390 21.86 12.06 -1.07
N ARG A 391 20.90 11.26 -0.59
CA ARG A 391 19.84 11.70 0.30
C ARG A 391 20.18 11.32 1.74
N THR A 392 20.18 12.25 2.67
CA THR A 392 20.37 11.94 4.09
C THR A 392 19.05 11.91 4.83
N THR A 393 19.00 11.20 5.95
CA THR A 393 18.07 11.52 7.05
C THR A 393 18.54 12.82 7.74
N VAL A 394 17.85 13.25 8.79
CA VAL A 394 18.40 14.30 9.67
C VAL A 394 19.65 13.73 10.32
N LEU A 395 20.82 14.36 10.04
CA LEU A 395 22.10 13.94 10.58
C LEU A 395 22.41 14.71 11.88
N TRP A 396 23.03 14.01 12.82
CA TRP A 396 23.39 14.55 14.12
C TRP A 396 24.87 14.27 14.40
N ASP A 397 25.55 15.23 15.02
CA ASP A 397 26.92 15.05 15.52
C ASP A 397 26.93 14.28 16.87
N GLU A 398 28.14 14.01 17.37
CA GLU A 398 28.37 13.33 18.66
C GLU A 398 27.80 14.10 19.87
N ASN A 399 27.55 15.41 19.73
CA ASN A 399 27.00 16.29 20.77
C ASN A 399 25.48 16.42 20.64
N GLY A 400 24.83 15.74 19.69
CA GLY A 400 23.40 15.83 19.42
C GLY A 400 22.99 17.14 18.74
N GLN A 401 23.90 17.81 18.03
CA GLN A 401 23.58 18.97 17.20
C GLN A 401 23.32 18.53 15.76
N LYS A 402 22.35 19.19 15.10
CA LYS A 402 22.05 18.91 13.69
C LYS A 402 23.22 19.33 12.82
N ILE A 403 23.63 18.43 11.94
CA ILE A 403 24.57 18.73 10.86
C ILE A 403 23.89 19.65 9.85
N THR A 404 24.56 20.70 9.41
CA THR A 404 24.08 21.66 8.42
C THR A 404 24.77 21.50 7.07
N ALA A 405 24.18 22.10 6.03
CA ALA A 405 24.70 22.05 4.66
C ALA A 405 26.14 22.58 4.54
N ASP A 406 26.51 23.55 5.36
CA ASP A 406 27.84 24.21 5.34
C ASP A 406 29.00 23.22 5.47
N LEU A 407 28.78 22.08 6.17
CA LEU A 407 29.78 21.03 6.33
C LEU A 407 30.21 20.43 4.97
N PHE A 408 29.34 20.47 3.98
CA PHE A 408 29.53 19.83 2.68
C PHE A 408 29.92 20.82 1.58
N ASP A 409 30.05 22.11 1.89
CA ASP A 409 30.36 23.12 0.90
C ASP A 409 31.72 22.87 0.21
N ASN A 410 31.67 22.64 -1.11
CA ASN A 410 32.85 22.33 -1.94
C ASN A 410 33.62 21.06 -1.49
N ALA A 411 33.04 20.21 -0.69
CA ALA A 411 33.67 19.00 -0.20
C ALA A 411 33.73 17.90 -1.27
N THR A 412 34.68 16.99 -1.11
CA THR A 412 34.66 15.68 -1.72
C THR A 412 34.28 14.69 -0.62
N ILE A 413 33.34 13.79 -0.86
CA ILE A 413 32.84 12.86 0.16
C ILE A 413 32.91 11.42 -0.31
N ASP A 414 33.20 10.53 0.63
CA ASP A 414 32.91 9.10 0.50
C ASP A 414 31.66 8.80 1.31
N VAL A 415 30.78 7.95 0.78
CA VAL A 415 29.53 7.62 1.46
C VAL A 415 29.31 6.12 1.53
N LYS A 416 28.81 5.66 2.69
CA LYS A 416 28.19 4.36 2.88
C LYS A 416 26.68 4.57 3.03
N GLY A 417 25.88 3.85 2.24
CA GLY A 417 24.44 4.05 2.26
C GLY A 417 23.69 2.89 1.63
N LEU A 418 22.41 3.07 1.47
CA LEU A 418 21.55 2.13 0.75
C LEU A 418 21.16 2.72 -0.60
N VAL A 419 21.12 1.89 -1.63
CA VAL A 419 20.47 2.27 -2.88
C VAL A 419 18.99 2.48 -2.61
N ASP A 420 18.47 3.65 -2.97
CA ASP A 420 17.10 4.07 -2.73
C ASP A 420 16.50 4.65 -4.01
N ARG A 421 15.18 4.74 -4.10
CA ARG A 421 14.49 5.34 -5.23
C ARG A 421 13.45 6.35 -4.74
N TYR A 422 13.43 7.51 -5.35
CA TYR A 422 12.47 8.55 -5.03
C TYR A 422 12.06 9.30 -6.31
N ASN A 423 10.77 9.44 -6.54
CA ASN A 423 10.22 10.07 -7.75
C ASN A 423 10.79 9.51 -9.06
N GLY A 424 11.00 8.18 -9.12
CA GLY A 424 11.54 7.52 -10.30
C GLY A 424 13.07 7.55 -10.43
N GLU A 425 13.78 8.35 -9.63
CA GLU A 425 15.23 8.50 -9.69
C GLU A 425 15.94 7.67 -8.62
N TYR A 426 17.06 7.03 -8.98
CA TYR A 426 17.89 6.29 -8.05
C TYR A 426 18.86 7.22 -7.32
N GLN A 427 19.02 7.01 -6.03
CA GLN A 427 19.85 7.78 -5.13
C GLN A 427 20.57 6.90 -4.11
N ILE A 428 21.54 7.45 -3.39
CA ILE A 428 22.14 6.79 -2.22
C ILE A 428 21.55 7.41 -0.96
N LYS A 429 20.96 6.62 -0.09
CA LYS A 429 20.37 7.07 1.17
C LYS A 429 21.32 6.81 2.32
N VAL A 430 21.67 7.84 3.06
CA VAL A 430 22.59 7.84 4.20
C VAL A 430 21.84 8.16 5.48
N PHE A 431 22.17 7.46 6.56
CA PHE A 431 21.41 7.51 7.81
C PHE A 431 22.18 8.08 9.00
N SER A 432 23.50 8.14 8.93
CA SER A 432 24.39 8.68 9.97
C SER A 432 25.48 9.52 9.36
N ILE A 433 25.99 10.50 10.13
CA ILE A 433 27.19 11.25 9.72
C ILE A 433 28.43 10.35 9.68
N ASP A 434 28.47 9.29 10.49
CA ASP A 434 29.57 8.32 10.51
C ASP A 434 29.70 7.54 9.19
N ASP A 435 28.63 7.52 8.39
CA ASP A 435 28.61 6.90 7.07
C ASP A 435 29.14 7.84 5.97
N ILE A 436 29.60 9.06 6.31
CA ILE A 436 30.16 10.06 5.39
C ILE A 436 31.58 10.41 5.84
N THR A 437 32.55 10.25 4.92
CA THR A 437 33.92 10.73 5.11
C THR A 437 34.14 11.96 4.24
N LEU A 438 34.64 13.04 4.84
CA LEU A 438 34.96 14.29 4.15
C LEU A 438 36.46 14.35 3.82
N HIS A 439 36.80 14.87 2.63
CA HIS A 439 38.16 15.05 2.13
C HIS A 439 38.49 16.52 1.81
#